data_bc213521e62665cceedd1cf9b9c6f42f
#
_entry.id   bc213521e62665cceedd1cf9b9c6f42f
#
_cell.length_a   1.000
_cell.length_b   1.000
_cell.length_c   1.000
_cell.angle_alpha   90.00
_cell.angle_beta   90.00
_cell.angle_gamma   90.00
#
_symmetry.space_group_name_H-M   'P 1'
#
loop_
_entity.id
_entity.type
_entity.pdbx_description
1 polymer ?
#
loop_
_entity_poly.entity_id
_entity_poly.type
_entity_poly.pdbx_seq_one_letter_code
_entity_poly.pdbx_strand_id
1 'polypeptide(L)'
;MTAMPPPESAEAAAPRRGAGETLEAYVLRLARAKAAAAAPQENTALILACDTLSEVDGRELGQAADEAEARRMLLSLSGRRHRVVTGVCLWQRPEPAPQCATDESELEMGPLDDAFLDWYLASGLWRGKAGACGFQDERLPLRLIAGSPSNVVGLPLELIGRLLGERNA
;
A
#
# COMPACT_ATOMS: atom_id res chain seq x y z
N MET A 1 2.80 20.42 -6.65
CA MET A 1 3.14 18.99 -6.43
C MET A 1 2.75 18.25 -7.71
N THR A 2 3.73 17.65 -8.40
CA THR A 2 3.46 16.91 -9.66
C THR A 2 3.43 15.42 -9.31
N ALA A 3 2.30 14.75 -9.55
CA ALA A 3 2.24 13.30 -9.42
C ALA A 3 2.83 12.70 -10.70
N MET A 4 3.90 11.93 -10.57
CA MET A 4 4.41 11.09 -11.66
C MET A 4 4.02 9.65 -11.37
N PRO A 5 3.33 8.95 -12.28
CA PRO A 5 3.19 7.52 -12.14
C PRO A 5 4.59 6.89 -12.19
N PRO A 6 4.89 5.91 -11.31
CA PRO A 6 6.14 5.18 -11.43
C PRO A 6 6.20 4.54 -12.81
N PRO A 7 7.37 4.48 -13.46
CA PRO A 7 7.49 3.72 -14.69
C PRO A 7 7.04 2.28 -14.41
N GLU A 8 6.16 1.73 -15.23
CA GLU A 8 5.63 0.35 -15.08
C GLU A 8 6.75 -0.68 -14.88
N SER A 9 7.96 -0.39 -15.36
CA SER A 9 9.17 -1.20 -15.17
C SER A 9 9.68 -1.24 -13.71
N ALA A 10 9.39 -0.26 -12.86
CA ALA A 10 9.94 -0.21 -11.50
C ALA A 10 9.24 -1.21 -10.54
N GLU A 11 7.93 -1.41 -10.70
CA GLU A 11 7.19 -2.42 -9.94
C GLU A 11 7.41 -3.83 -10.49
N ALA A 12 7.40 -3.97 -11.81
CA ALA A 12 7.62 -5.27 -12.48
C ALA A 12 9.04 -5.82 -12.30
N ALA A 13 10.04 -4.94 -12.07
CA ALA A 13 11.43 -5.34 -11.87
C ALA A 13 11.78 -5.64 -10.41
N ALA A 14 10.92 -5.29 -9.45
CA ALA A 14 11.20 -5.58 -8.04
C ALA A 14 10.97 -7.07 -7.75
N PRO A 15 11.98 -7.80 -7.22
CA PRO A 15 11.79 -9.21 -6.89
C PRO A 15 10.69 -9.37 -5.83
N ARG A 16 9.94 -10.48 -5.92
CA ARG A 16 8.92 -10.84 -4.93
C ARG A 16 9.54 -10.88 -3.53
N ARG A 17 8.69 -10.81 -2.51
CA ARG A 17 9.09 -10.92 -1.09
C ARG A 17 9.95 -12.17 -0.89
N GLY A 18 11.14 -11.99 -0.32
CA GLY A 18 12.09 -13.05 -0.05
C GLY A 18 11.65 -13.94 1.12
N ALA A 19 12.14 -15.18 1.16
CA ALA A 19 11.92 -16.05 2.32
C ALA A 19 12.54 -15.41 3.58
N GLY A 20 11.73 -15.19 4.61
CA GLY A 20 12.16 -14.54 5.87
C GLY A 20 12.18 -13.00 5.82
N GLU A 21 11.87 -12.36 4.70
CA GLU A 21 11.69 -10.91 4.63
C GLU A 21 10.36 -10.53 5.29
N THR A 22 10.37 -9.57 6.24
CA THR A 22 9.12 -9.08 6.83
C THR A 22 8.34 -8.23 5.84
N LEU A 23 7.03 -8.05 6.06
CA LEU A 23 6.22 -7.21 5.18
C LEU A 23 6.72 -5.76 5.19
N GLU A 24 7.13 -5.25 6.34
CA GLU A 24 7.69 -3.91 6.52
C GLU A 24 8.96 -3.72 5.70
N ALA A 25 9.89 -4.69 5.75
CA ALA A 25 11.12 -4.65 4.94
C ALA A 25 10.81 -4.67 3.44
N TYR A 26 9.81 -5.46 3.05
CA TYR A 26 9.41 -5.58 1.67
C TYR A 26 8.80 -4.29 1.12
N VAL A 27 7.80 -3.69 1.80
CA VAL A 27 7.21 -2.42 1.34
C VAL A 27 8.22 -1.27 1.35
N LEU A 28 9.18 -1.24 2.30
CA LEU A 28 10.27 -0.28 2.28
C LEU A 28 11.17 -0.45 1.06
N ARG A 29 11.49 -1.68 0.69
CA ARG A 29 12.28 -1.98 -0.50
C ARG A 29 11.58 -1.53 -1.77
N LEU A 30 10.26 -1.75 -1.87
CA LEU A 30 9.43 -1.30 -3.00
C LEU A 30 9.35 0.23 -3.05
N ALA A 31 9.08 0.89 -1.93
CA ALA A 31 9.06 2.36 -1.87
C ALA A 31 10.42 2.99 -2.25
N ARG A 32 11.54 2.39 -1.80
CA ARG A 32 12.89 2.82 -2.22
C ARG A 32 13.12 2.66 -3.71
N ALA A 33 12.69 1.55 -4.30
CA ALA A 33 12.82 1.33 -5.74
C ALA A 33 12.04 2.39 -6.54
N LYS A 34 10.82 2.71 -6.10
CA LYS A 34 10.01 3.79 -6.70
C LYS A 34 10.69 5.16 -6.58
N ALA A 35 11.22 5.49 -5.41
CA ALA A 35 11.96 6.75 -5.21
C ALA A 35 13.20 6.81 -6.09
N ALA A 36 13.97 5.71 -6.19
CA ALA A 36 15.17 5.61 -7.01
C ALA A 36 14.86 5.75 -8.51
N ALA A 37 13.72 5.23 -8.98
CA ALA A 37 13.30 5.38 -10.36
C ALA A 37 12.92 6.81 -10.74
N ALA A 38 12.41 7.60 -9.78
CA ALA A 38 12.09 9.01 -9.98
C ALA A 38 13.33 9.94 -9.87
N ALA A 39 14.33 9.55 -9.08
CA ALA A 39 15.48 10.38 -8.74
C ALA A 39 16.32 10.89 -9.92
N PRO A 40 16.54 10.15 -11.03
CA PRO A 40 17.31 10.65 -12.17
C PRO A 40 16.66 11.83 -12.92
N GLN A 41 15.33 11.98 -12.77
CA GLN A 41 14.56 13.02 -13.45
C GLN A 41 14.50 14.33 -12.65
N GLU A 42 14.94 14.29 -11.38
CA GLU A 42 14.78 15.39 -10.43
C GLU A 42 16.06 15.64 -9.62
N ASN A 43 16.73 16.76 -9.89
CA ASN A 43 18.00 17.08 -9.24
C ASN A 43 17.88 17.93 -7.96
N THR A 44 16.74 18.60 -7.76
CA THR A 44 16.52 19.53 -6.64
C THR A 44 15.18 19.35 -5.94
N ALA A 45 14.35 18.40 -6.41
CA ALA A 45 13.01 18.18 -5.86
C ALA A 45 13.01 17.33 -4.57
N LEU A 46 11.95 17.45 -3.82
CA LEU A 46 11.59 16.50 -2.77
C LEU A 46 10.75 15.37 -3.38
N ILE A 47 11.28 14.15 -3.38
CA ILE A 47 10.62 12.95 -3.89
C ILE A 47 9.94 12.24 -2.73
N LEU A 48 8.64 12.01 -2.86
CA LEU A 48 7.87 11.17 -1.97
C LEU A 48 7.43 9.92 -2.73
N ALA A 49 7.78 8.74 -2.23
CA ALA A 49 7.37 7.46 -2.78
C ALA A 49 6.76 6.58 -1.69
N CYS A 50 5.64 5.95 -2.00
CA CYS A 50 4.95 5.02 -1.12
C CYS A 50 4.70 3.70 -1.83
N ASP A 51 4.66 2.61 -1.04
CA ASP A 51 4.18 1.30 -1.47
C ASP A 51 3.37 0.65 -0.37
N THR A 52 2.23 0.05 -0.72
CA THR A 52 1.25 -0.45 0.24
C THR A 52 0.84 -1.87 -0.08
N LEU A 53 0.88 -2.73 0.92
CA LEU A 53 0.43 -4.12 0.84
C LEU A 53 -0.48 -4.46 2.01
N SER A 54 -1.43 -5.36 1.76
CA SER A 54 -2.25 -6.00 2.80
C SER A 54 -1.70 -7.37 3.12
N GLU A 55 -1.86 -7.82 4.36
CA GLU A 55 -1.50 -9.16 4.80
C GLU A 55 -2.59 -9.75 5.68
N VAL A 56 -3.00 -11.00 5.38
CA VAL A 56 -3.89 -11.82 6.19
C VAL A 56 -3.27 -13.19 6.41
N ASP A 57 -3.23 -13.66 7.65
CA ASP A 57 -2.65 -14.98 8.03
C ASP A 57 -1.23 -15.19 7.45
N GLY A 58 -0.38 -14.15 7.42
CA GLY A 58 0.99 -14.22 6.90
C GLY A 58 1.09 -14.25 5.37
N ARG A 59 -0.02 -14.10 4.65
CA ARG A 59 -0.06 -14.03 3.19
C ARG A 59 -0.27 -12.59 2.73
N GLU A 60 0.63 -12.09 1.90
CA GLU A 60 0.49 -10.79 1.28
C GLU A 60 -0.61 -10.80 0.20
N LEU A 61 -1.37 -9.72 0.17
CA LEU A 61 -2.40 -9.46 -0.84
C LEU A 61 -2.04 -8.16 -1.56
N GLY A 62 -1.55 -8.29 -2.78
CA GLY A 62 -1.33 -7.17 -3.69
C GLY A 62 -2.62 -6.78 -4.42
N GLN A 63 -2.47 -6.22 -5.61
CA GLN A 63 -3.59 -5.94 -6.50
C GLN A 63 -3.99 -7.20 -7.25
N ALA A 64 -5.30 -7.47 -7.32
CA ALA A 64 -5.81 -8.60 -8.08
C ALA A 64 -5.65 -8.38 -9.59
N ALA A 65 -5.15 -9.38 -10.31
CA ALA A 65 -4.99 -9.33 -11.75
C ALA A 65 -6.34 -9.51 -12.49
N ASP A 66 -7.24 -10.29 -11.91
CA ASP A 66 -8.57 -10.58 -12.47
C ASP A 66 -9.63 -10.71 -11.39
N GLU A 67 -10.89 -10.86 -11.82
CA GLU A 67 -12.04 -10.99 -10.93
C GLU A 67 -11.98 -12.27 -10.07
N ALA A 68 -11.46 -13.37 -10.62
CA ALA A 68 -11.34 -14.62 -9.88
C ALA A 68 -10.31 -14.49 -8.74
N GLU A 69 -9.22 -13.78 -8.98
CA GLU A 69 -8.24 -13.46 -7.94
C GLU A 69 -8.81 -12.50 -6.91
N ALA A 70 -9.53 -11.46 -7.34
CA ALA A 70 -10.21 -10.53 -6.45
C ALA A 70 -11.20 -11.26 -5.51
N ARG A 71 -11.99 -12.20 -6.05
CA ARG A 71 -12.90 -13.04 -5.25
C ARG A 71 -12.14 -13.86 -4.21
N ARG A 72 -11.04 -14.50 -4.58
CA ARG A 72 -10.20 -15.26 -3.63
C ARG A 72 -9.64 -14.39 -2.51
N MET A 73 -9.16 -13.19 -2.85
CA MET A 73 -8.65 -12.22 -1.87
C MET A 73 -9.76 -11.79 -0.90
N LEU A 74 -10.92 -11.37 -1.40
CA LEU A 74 -12.07 -10.96 -0.58
C LEU A 74 -12.55 -12.08 0.35
N LEU A 75 -12.62 -13.31 -0.14
CA LEU A 75 -12.96 -14.48 0.68
C LEU A 75 -11.91 -14.75 1.76
N SER A 76 -10.64 -14.53 1.50
CA SER A 76 -9.59 -14.67 2.50
C SER A 76 -9.66 -13.61 3.60
N LEU A 77 -10.22 -12.44 3.31
CA LEU A 77 -10.42 -11.34 4.25
C LEU A 77 -11.74 -11.44 5.03
N SER A 78 -12.76 -12.11 4.44
CA SER A 78 -14.13 -12.19 5.00
C SER A 78 -14.15 -12.72 6.44
N GLY A 79 -14.73 -11.94 7.36
CA GLY A 79 -14.84 -12.27 8.78
C GLY A 79 -13.50 -12.25 9.54
N ARG A 80 -12.45 -11.60 9.02
CA ARG A 80 -11.11 -11.66 9.60
C ARG A 80 -10.50 -10.28 9.82
N ARG A 81 -9.53 -10.27 10.74
CA ARG A 81 -8.60 -9.16 10.88
C ARG A 81 -7.43 -9.34 9.93
N HIS A 82 -6.96 -8.23 9.41
CA HIS A 82 -5.81 -8.15 8.54
C HIS A 82 -5.07 -6.83 8.77
N ARG A 83 -3.85 -6.76 8.30
CA ARG A 83 -3.06 -5.53 8.40
C ARG A 83 -2.74 -4.96 7.03
N VAL A 84 -2.60 -3.64 7.00
CA VAL A 84 -2.13 -2.87 5.85
C VAL A 84 -0.87 -2.15 6.27
N VAL A 85 0.21 -2.38 5.52
CA VAL A 85 1.52 -1.77 5.79
C VAL A 85 1.93 -0.94 4.59
N THR A 86 2.31 0.31 4.86
CA THR A 86 2.84 1.23 3.86
C THR A 86 4.28 1.57 4.16
N GLY A 87 5.17 1.36 3.19
CA GLY A 87 6.51 1.90 3.16
C GLY A 87 6.50 3.31 2.57
N VAL A 88 7.16 4.24 3.23
CA VAL A 88 7.34 5.63 2.78
C VAL A 88 8.81 5.92 2.61
N CYS A 89 9.20 6.52 1.50
CA CYS A 89 10.53 7.07 1.29
C CYS A 89 10.41 8.55 0.90
N LEU A 90 11.10 9.40 1.67
CA LEU A 90 11.21 10.84 1.45
C LEU A 90 12.65 11.18 1.07
N TRP A 91 12.87 11.68 -0.13
CA TRP A 91 14.21 11.96 -0.66
C TRP A 91 14.37 13.39 -1.13
N GLN A 92 15.06 14.20 -0.34
CA GLN A 92 15.46 15.54 -0.77
C GLN A 92 16.69 15.42 -1.66
N ARG A 93 16.55 15.81 -2.91
CA ARG A 93 17.72 15.89 -3.82
C ARG A 93 18.50 17.19 -3.56
N PRO A 94 19.84 17.18 -3.62
CA PRO A 94 20.73 16.09 -4.04
C PRO A 94 21.28 15.19 -2.91
N GLU A 95 20.60 15.06 -1.79
CA GLU A 95 21.06 14.16 -0.71
C GLU A 95 21.35 12.73 -1.24
N PRO A 96 22.32 12.01 -0.63
CA PRO A 96 22.80 10.73 -1.14
C PRO A 96 21.78 9.58 -0.99
N ALA A 97 20.85 9.68 -0.03
CA ALA A 97 19.89 8.62 0.27
C ALA A 97 18.55 9.15 0.80
N PRO A 98 17.44 8.43 0.56
CA PRO A 98 16.14 8.76 1.15
C PRO A 98 16.07 8.43 2.63
N GLN A 99 15.27 9.19 3.37
CA GLN A 99 14.75 8.81 4.67
C GLN A 99 13.52 7.94 4.45
N CYS A 100 13.49 6.74 5.05
CA CYS A 100 12.39 5.82 4.85
C CYS A 100 11.87 5.25 6.18
N ALA A 101 10.56 5.06 6.26
CA ALA A 101 9.87 4.48 7.41
C ALA A 101 8.63 3.71 6.96
N THR A 102 8.03 2.93 7.87
CA THR A 102 6.77 2.22 7.65
C THR A 102 5.69 2.74 8.57
N ASP A 103 4.45 2.62 8.11
CA ASP A 103 3.24 2.76 8.93
C ASP A 103 2.37 1.52 8.78
N GLU A 104 1.64 1.18 9.84
CA GLU A 104 0.79 -0.01 9.88
C GLU A 104 -0.60 0.34 10.40
N SER A 105 -1.61 -0.30 9.82
CA SER A 105 -3.00 -0.24 10.28
C SER A 105 -3.58 -1.64 10.36
N GLU A 106 -4.36 -1.90 11.40
CA GLU A 106 -5.15 -3.13 11.57
C GLU A 106 -6.60 -2.85 11.18
N LEU A 107 -7.14 -3.72 10.33
CA LEU A 107 -8.53 -3.67 9.88
C LEU A 107 -9.25 -4.98 10.21
N GLU A 108 -10.57 -4.89 10.30
CA GLU A 108 -11.46 -6.04 10.42
C GLU A 108 -12.48 -5.99 9.28
N MET A 109 -12.51 -7.04 8.48
CA MET A 109 -13.52 -7.25 7.47
C MET A 109 -14.68 -8.05 8.08
N GLY A 110 -15.91 -7.55 7.99
CA GLY A 110 -17.09 -8.31 8.31
C GLY A 110 -17.30 -9.49 7.34
N PRO A 111 -18.25 -10.39 7.63
CA PRO A 111 -18.56 -11.49 6.73
C PRO A 111 -19.11 -10.97 5.40
N LEU A 112 -18.62 -11.55 4.30
CA LEU A 112 -19.08 -11.26 2.93
C LEU A 112 -19.85 -12.48 2.42
N ASP A 113 -21.10 -12.29 2.06
CA ASP A 113 -21.92 -13.33 1.41
C ASP A 113 -21.73 -13.33 -0.11
N ASP A 114 -22.20 -14.37 -0.77
CA ASP A 114 -22.05 -14.53 -2.22
C ASP A 114 -22.75 -13.41 -3.01
N ALA A 115 -23.91 -12.95 -2.56
CA ALA A 115 -24.64 -11.88 -3.24
C ALA A 115 -23.88 -10.56 -3.20
N PHE A 116 -23.26 -10.24 -2.05
CA PHE A 116 -22.39 -9.08 -1.92
C PHE A 116 -21.15 -9.21 -2.82
N LEU A 117 -20.49 -10.39 -2.80
CA LEU A 117 -19.30 -10.63 -3.61
C LEU A 117 -19.59 -10.47 -5.10
N ASP A 118 -20.69 -11.06 -5.59
CA ASP A 118 -21.08 -10.95 -6.99
C ASP A 118 -21.35 -9.48 -7.39
N TRP A 119 -22.06 -8.74 -6.54
CA TRP A 119 -22.29 -7.32 -6.77
C TRP A 119 -20.99 -6.50 -6.76
N TYR A 120 -20.14 -6.72 -5.77
CA TYR A 120 -18.88 -5.93 -5.61
C TYR A 120 -17.91 -6.20 -6.75
N LEU A 121 -17.79 -7.45 -7.18
CA LEU A 121 -16.93 -7.84 -8.30
C LEU A 121 -17.44 -7.26 -9.62
N ALA A 122 -18.75 -7.34 -9.88
CA ALA A 122 -19.36 -6.75 -11.06
C ALA A 122 -19.21 -5.22 -11.12
N SER A 123 -19.15 -4.53 -9.96
CA SER A 123 -18.96 -3.08 -9.89
C SER A 123 -17.57 -2.62 -10.37
N GLY A 124 -16.57 -3.51 -10.37
CA GLY A 124 -15.19 -3.19 -10.69
C GLY A 124 -14.45 -2.36 -9.63
N LEU A 125 -15.06 -2.08 -8.48
CA LEU A 125 -14.49 -1.28 -7.39
C LEU A 125 -13.20 -1.88 -6.80
N TRP A 126 -12.99 -3.17 -6.96
CA TRP A 126 -11.81 -3.90 -6.50
C TRP A 126 -10.52 -3.57 -7.27
N ARG A 127 -10.64 -3.01 -8.49
CA ARG A 127 -9.49 -2.80 -9.38
C ARG A 127 -8.50 -1.79 -8.80
N GLY A 128 -7.22 -2.10 -8.90
CA GLY A 128 -6.13 -1.23 -8.45
C GLY A 128 -5.98 -1.09 -6.94
N LYS A 129 -6.67 -1.94 -6.15
CA LYS A 129 -6.65 -1.89 -4.70
C LYS A 129 -5.95 -3.13 -4.12
N ALA A 130 -5.07 -2.92 -3.13
CA ALA A 130 -4.45 -4.01 -2.38
C ALA A 130 -5.54 -4.82 -1.64
N GLY A 131 -5.46 -6.16 -1.72
CA GLY A 131 -6.48 -7.04 -1.16
C GLY A 131 -7.85 -6.96 -1.86
N ALA A 132 -7.90 -6.36 -3.05
CA ALA A 132 -9.13 -6.16 -3.83
C ALA A 132 -10.23 -5.36 -3.09
N CYS A 133 -9.90 -4.58 -2.05
CA CYS A 133 -10.87 -3.80 -1.28
C CYS A 133 -10.34 -2.39 -0.99
N GLY A 134 -11.24 -1.42 -0.88
CA GLY A 134 -10.91 -0.05 -0.55
C GLY A 134 -11.61 0.42 0.71
N PHE A 135 -10.87 1.05 1.61
CA PHE A 135 -11.42 1.62 2.84
C PHE A 135 -12.51 2.67 2.58
N GLN A 136 -12.49 3.27 1.40
CA GLN A 136 -13.45 4.30 0.98
C GLN A 136 -14.75 3.71 0.38
N ASP A 137 -14.83 2.38 0.24
CA ASP A 137 -15.99 1.72 -0.33
C ASP A 137 -17.05 1.53 0.79
N GLU A 138 -17.95 2.48 0.94
CA GLU A 138 -18.92 2.58 2.04
C GLU A 138 -19.77 1.31 2.26
N ARG A 139 -19.94 0.47 1.24
CA ARG A 139 -20.69 -0.78 1.35
C ARG A 139 -19.88 -1.95 1.88
N LEU A 140 -18.53 -1.86 1.84
CA LEU A 140 -17.69 -2.88 2.45
C LEU A 140 -17.83 -2.81 3.97
N PRO A 141 -18.10 -3.94 4.65
CA PRO A 141 -18.14 -3.99 6.10
C PRO A 141 -16.70 -3.98 6.68
N LEU A 142 -15.92 -2.98 6.29
CA LEU A 142 -14.50 -2.82 6.64
C LEU A 142 -14.36 -1.79 7.75
N ARG A 143 -13.76 -2.18 8.87
CA ARG A 143 -13.58 -1.33 10.04
C ARG A 143 -12.10 -1.19 10.39
N LEU A 144 -11.66 0.04 10.63
CA LEU A 144 -10.33 0.34 11.18
C LEU A 144 -10.33 0.00 12.68
N ILE A 145 -9.39 -0.82 13.11
CA ILE A 145 -9.19 -1.24 14.51
C ILE A 145 -8.07 -0.42 15.14
N ALA A 146 -6.96 -0.25 14.42
CA ALA A 146 -5.80 0.54 14.86
C ALA A 146 -5.08 1.16 13.67
N GLY A 147 -4.27 2.19 13.90
CA GLY A 147 -3.56 2.94 12.86
C GLY A 147 -4.37 4.11 12.32
N SER A 148 -4.15 4.48 11.06
CA SER A 148 -4.77 5.65 10.45
C SER A 148 -5.47 5.35 9.11
N PRO A 149 -6.58 6.05 8.80
CA PRO A 149 -7.21 5.96 7.48
C PRO A 149 -6.26 6.36 6.35
N SER A 150 -5.38 7.31 6.59
CA SER A 150 -4.41 7.79 5.61
C SER A 150 -3.40 6.70 5.22
N ASN A 151 -2.99 5.86 6.18
CA ASN A 151 -2.16 4.69 5.91
C ASN A 151 -2.91 3.64 5.08
N VAL A 152 -4.17 3.35 5.42
CA VAL A 152 -4.97 2.35 4.70
C VAL A 152 -5.15 2.69 3.22
N VAL A 153 -5.24 3.98 2.89
CA VAL A 153 -5.34 4.43 1.49
C VAL A 153 -3.98 4.62 0.80
N GLY A 154 -2.88 4.27 1.50
CA GLY A 154 -1.54 4.22 0.91
C GLY A 154 -0.74 5.51 0.98
N LEU A 155 -1.19 6.51 1.74
CA LEU A 155 -0.47 7.77 1.94
C LEU A 155 -0.54 8.20 3.42
N PRO A 156 0.30 7.63 4.31
CA PRO A 156 0.24 7.85 5.75
C PRO A 156 0.67 9.28 6.13
N LEU A 157 -0.29 10.18 6.18
CA LEU A 157 -0.04 11.62 6.35
C LEU A 157 0.64 11.95 7.68
N GLU A 158 0.33 11.23 8.76
CA GLU A 158 0.92 11.40 10.07
C GLU A 158 2.41 11.03 10.08
N LEU A 159 2.76 9.93 9.42
CA LEU A 159 4.17 9.52 9.23
C LEU A 159 4.92 10.51 8.34
N ILE A 160 4.33 10.89 7.22
CA ILE A 160 4.93 11.87 6.29
C ILE A 160 5.17 13.21 7.00
N GLY A 161 4.21 13.67 7.80
CA GLY A 161 4.35 14.90 8.60
C GLY A 161 5.53 14.84 9.57
N ARG A 162 5.74 13.70 10.26
CA ARG A 162 6.90 13.49 11.14
C ARG A 162 8.21 13.54 10.37
N LEU A 163 8.33 12.80 9.26
CA LEU A 163 9.53 12.77 8.44
C LEU A 163 9.90 14.18 7.89
N LEU A 164 8.89 14.97 7.51
CA LEU A 164 9.09 16.36 7.09
C LEU A 164 9.50 17.28 8.24
N GLY A 165 8.95 17.08 9.45
CA GLY A 165 9.30 17.84 10.64
C GLY A 165 10.73 17.57 11.12
N GLU A 166 11.17 16.34 11.12
CA GLU A 166 12.54 15.93 11.48
C GLU A 166 13.61 16.52 10.55
N ARG A 167 13.25 16.84 9.31
CA ARG A 167 14.15 17.48 8.34
C ARG A 167 14.32 18.99 8.57
N ASN A 168 13.37 19.61 9.25
CA ASN A 168 13.36 21.06 9.50
C ASN A 168 13.83 21.42 10.93
N ALA A 169 14.19 20.45 11.73
CA ALA A 169 14.72 20.62 13.09
C ALA A 169 16.23 20.56 13.13
#